data_e4b20950d6a6fff092af7b257cc6c937
#
_entry.id   e4b20950d6a6fff092af7b257cc6c937
#
_cell.length_a   1.000
_cell.length_b   1.000
_cell.length_c   1.000
_cell.angle_alpha   90.00
_cell.angle_beta   90.00
_cell.angle_gamma   90.00
#
_symmetry.space_group_name_H-M   'P 1'
#
loop_
_entity.id
_entity.type
_entity.pdbx_description
1 polymer ?
#
loop_
_entity_poly.entity_id
_entity_poly.type
_entity_poly.pdbx_seq_one_letter_code
_entity_poly.pdbx_strand_id
1 'polypeptide(L)'
;MENNKLESSTVEFAYGNKTVKLETHKVARQTTGAVLVTIDDLVVLATVVAKKEADPAKDFFPLAVFYQEKFYATGAIPGGFFKREARPTERETLTSRLIDRPVRPLFPDGFKNEVQVFCTVLSSGKDYNPDIASMIGTSAALCVAGVPFDGPMGAARVGFVDGNYVLCLLYTSPSPRDRQKSRMPSSA
;
A
#
# COMPACT_ATOMS: atom_id res chain seq x y z
N MET A 1 33.03 -5.57 -16.52
CA MET A 1 31.71 -5.66 -15.89
C MET A 1 31.11 -4.28 -16.02
N GLU A 2 30.28 -4.08 -17.03
CA GLU A 2 29.56 -2.83 -17.20
C GLU A 2 28.62 -2.64 -16.02
N ASN A 3 28.83 -1.55 -15.29
CA ASN A 3 27.89 -1.07 -14.28
C ASN A 3 26.60 -0.64 -15.01
N ASN A 4 25.68 -1.59 -15.21
CA ASN A 4 24.35 -1.30 -15.65
C ASN A 4 23.65 -0.55 -14.51
N LYS A 5 23.91 0.75 -14.42
CA LYS A 5 23.19 1.67 -13.52
C LYS A 5 21.75 1.70 -14.01
N LEU A 6 20.88 0.92 -13.36
CA LEU A 6 19.45 1.07 -13.53
C LEU A 6 19.09 2.54 -13.25
N GLU A 7 18.74 3.26 -14.30
CA GLU A 7 18.32 4.65 -14.20
C GLU A 7 16.94 4.69 -13.50
N SER A 8 16.75 5.71 -12.66
CA SER A 8 15.46 5.93 -12.03
C SER A 8 14.44 6.35 -13.07
N SER A 9 13.32 5.67 -13.12
CA SER A 9 12.19 6.04 -13.99
C SER A 9 11.06 6.63 -13.16
N THR A 10 10.43 7.67 -13.71
CA THR A 10 9.32 8.38 -13.06
C THR A 10 8.13 8.43 -14.01
N VAL A 11 6.95 8.11 -13.47
CA VAL A 11 5.66 8.22 -14.16
C VAL A 11 4.73 9.05 -13.31
N GLU A 12 4.03 9.99 -13.92
CA GLU A 12 3.04 10.84 -13.25
C GLU A 12 1.70 10.73 -13.98
N PHE A 13 0.61 10.68 -13.22
CA PHE A 13 -0.74 10.68 -13.76
C PHE A 13 -1.73 11.40 -12.84
N ALA A 14 -2.81 11.92 -13.44
CA ALA A 14 -3.87 12.57 -12.70
C ALA A 14 -4.75 11.53 -11.97
N TYR A 15 -5.08 11.81 -10.72
CA TYR A 15 -5.97 11.02 -9.89
C TYR A 15 -6.98 11.96 -9.19
N GLY A 16 -8.12 12.18 -9.83
CA GLY A 16 -9.06 13.20 -9.44
C GLY A 16 -8.45 14.60 -9.58
N ASN A 17 -8.40 15.33 -8.47
CA ASN A 17 -7.77 16.67 -8.40
C ASN A 17 -6.30 16.62 -7.93
N LYS A 18 -5.71 15.44 -7.84
CA LYS A 18 -4.34 15.19 -7.37
C LYS A 18 -3.49 14.59 -8.47
N THR A 19 -2.18 14.65 -8.29
CA THR A 19 -1.21 13.95 -9.13
C THR A 19 -0.56 12.83 -8.34
N VAL A 20 -0.58 11.64 -8.91
CA VAL A 20 0.16 10.48 -8.39
C VAL A 20 1.47 10.41 -9.14
N LYS A 21 2.56 10.36 -8.41
CA LYS A 21 3.90 10.16 -8.92
C LYS A 21 4.42 8.80 -8.49
N LEU A 22 4.89 8.01 -9.44
CA LEU A 22 5.52 6.71 -9.22
C LEU A 22 6.99 6.80 -9.63
N GLU A 23 7.89 6.46 -8.72
CA GLU A 23 9.34 6.47 -8.96
C GLU A 23 9.89 5.06 -8.69
N THR A 24 10.60 4.48 -9.67
CA THR A 24 11.27 3.19 -9.51
C THR A 24 12.79 3.31 -9.59
N HIS A 25 13.52 2.32 -9.08
CA HIS A 25 15.00 2.24 -9.04
C HIS A 25 15.69 3.37 -8.26
N LYS A 26 14.94 4.21 -7.54
CA LYS A 26 15.47 5.30 -6.72
C LYS A 26 15.96 4.81 -5.37
N VAL A 27 15.14 4.01 -4.70
CA VAL A 27 15.40 3.42 -3.37
C VAL A 27 15.17 1.92 -3.40
N ALA A 28 15.62 1.22 -2.36
CA ALA A 28 15.43 -0.23 -2.18
C ALA A 28 15.91 -1.08 -3.38
N ARG A 29 17.06 -0.76 -3.96
CA ARG A 29 17.60 -1.38 -5.19
C ARG A 29 17.92 -2.86 -5.08
N GLN A 30 17.95 -3.43 -3.88
CA GLN A 30 18.23 -4.84 -3.64
C GLN A 30 16.97 -5.72 -3.69
N THR A 31 15.79 -5.12 -3.74
CA THR A 31 14.53 -5.85 -3.87
C THR A 31 14.28 -6.25 -5.33
N THR A 32 13.42 -7.23 -5.54
CA THR A 32 13.02 -7.66 -6.90
C THR A 32 12.30 -6.54 -7.64
N GLY A 33 11.45 -5.78 -6.93
CA GLY A 33 10.79 -4.58 -7.44
C GLY A 33 10.56 -3.57 -6.31
N ALA A 34 10.74 -2.29 -6.59
CA ALA A 34 10.48 -1.21 -5.64
C ALA A 34 9.90 0.00 -6.34
N VAL A 35 8.85 0.56 -5.76
CA VAL A 35 8.20 1.78 -6.24
C VAL A 35 7.95 2.72 -5.07
N LEU A 36 8.34 3.95 -5.23
CA LEU A 36 8.00 5.05 -4.34
C LEU A 36 6.78 5.78 -4.92
N VAL A 37 5.70 5.79 -4.17
CA VAL A 37 4.46 6.47 -4.53
C VAL A 37 4.39 7.78 -3.77
N THR A 38 4.20 8.89 -4.48
CA THR A 38 4.02 10.20 -3.88
C THR A 38 2.68 10.81 -4.35
N ILE A 39 1.88 11.25 -3.40
CA ILE A 39 0.63 11.97 -3.64
C ILE A 39 0.63 13.17 -2.69
N ASP A 40 0.96 14.35 -3.17
CA ASP A 40 1.22 15.54 -2.35
C ASP A 40 2.23 15.21 -1.21
N ASP A 41 1.83 15.34 0.07
CA ASP A 41 2.66 15.06 1.24
C ASP A 41 2.70 13.57 1.63
N LEU A 42 1.86 12.75 1.01
CA LEU A 42 1.82 11.32 1.25
C LEU A 42 2.91 10.62 0.46
N VAL A 43 3.78 9.88 1.13
CA VAL A 43 4.83 9.08 0.52
C VAL A 43 4.78 7.66 1.04
N VAL A 44 4.64 6.70 0.15
CA VAL A 44 4.61 5.26 0.45
C VAL A 44 5.68 4.54 -0.37
N LEU A 45 6.48 3.74 0.30
CA LEU A 45 7.42 2.83 -0.35
C LEU A 45 6.80 1.44 -0.41
N ALA A 46 6.57 0.95 -1.63
CA ALA A 46 6.15 -0.42 -1.89
C ALA A 46 7.34 -1.22 -2.44
N THR A 47 7.67 -2.33 -1.81
CA THR A 47 8.75 -3.22 -2.23
C THR A 47 8.25 -4.65 -2.35
N VAL A 48 8.78 -5.35 -3.33
CA VAL A 48 8.45 -6.75 -3.63
C VAL A 48 9.74 -7.56 -3.64
N VAL A 49 9.72 -8.67 -2.94
CA VAL A 49 10.78 -9.68 -2.98
C VAL A 49 10.15 -11.01 -3.38
N ALA A 50 10.62 -11.58 -4.47
CA ALA A 50 10.15 -12.87 -4.99
C ALA A 50 11.31 -13.85 -5.03
N LYS A 51 11.10 -15.07 -4.52
CA LYS A 51 12.05 -16.16 -4.68
C LYS A 51 12.02 -16.69 -6.10
N LYS A 52 13.18 -17.04 -6.65
CA LYS A 52 13.29 -17.59 -8.01
C LYS A 52 12.77 -19.01 -8.10
N GLU A 53 12.84 -19.77 -7.01
CA GLU A 53 12.47 -21.18 -6.94
C GLU A 53 11.32 -21.38 -5.95
N ALA A 54 10.44 -22.31 -6.28
CA ALA A 54 9.37 -22.74 -5.39
C ALA A 54 9.93 -23.67 -4.30
N ASP A 55 9.38 -23.56 -3.09
CA ASP A 55 9.68 -24.49 -2.02
C ASP A 55 8.87 -25.79 -2.24
N PRO A 56 9.52 -26.93 -2.48
CA PRO A 56 8.82 -28.19 -2.75
C PRO A 56 7.96 -28.69 -1.57
N ALA A 57 8.19 -28.17 -0.37
CA ALA A 57 7.41 -28.50 0.82
C ALA A 57 6.07 -27.76 0.89
N LYS A 58 5.82 -26.78 0.02
CA LYS A 58 4.62 -25.93 0.04
C LYS A 58 3.69 -26.25 -1.11
N ASP A 59 2.46 -26.66 -0.80
CA ASP A 59 1.41 -26.96 -1.79
C ASP A 59 0.54 -25.76 -2.16
N PHE A 60 0.76 -24.61 -1.55
CA PHE A 60 0.01 -23.36 -1.75
C PHE A 60 0.91 -22.22 -2.22
N PHE A 61 0.31 -21.14 -2.73
CA PHE A 61 1.01 -19.91 -3.08
C PHE A 61 1.32 -19.08 -1.82
N PRO A 62 2.60 -18.98 -1.40
CA PRO A 62 2.99 -18.25 -0.20
C PRO A 62 3.17 -16.76 -0.50
N LEU A 63 2.06 -16.03 -0.62
CA LEU A 63 2.06 -14.57 -0.69
C LEU A 63 1.91 -13.99 0.73
N ALA A 64 2.83 -13.13 1.12
CA ALA A 64 2.77 -12.38 2.37
C ALA A 64 2.79 -10.87 2.09
N VAL A 65 1.80 -10.16 2.59
CA VAL A 65 1.71 -8.71 2.46
C VAL A 65 1.84 -8.07 3.84
N PHE A 66 2.77 -7.14 3.96
CA PHE A 66 3.04 -6.37 5.16
C PHE A 66 2.77 -4.90 4.88
N TYR A 67 1.96 -4.28 5.72
CA TYR A 67 1.69 -2.84 5.67
C TYR A 67 2.06 -2.24 7.02
N GLN A 68 2.79 -1.14 7.00
CA GLN A 68 3.26 -0.48 8.22
C GLN A 68 3.20 1.05 8.06
N GLU A 69 2.57 1.70 9.03
CA GLU A 69 2.58 3.15 9.19
C GLU A 69 3.65 3.52 10.21
N LYS A 70 4.69 4.23 9.78
CA LYS A 70 5.75 4.67 10.68
C LYS A 70 5.29 5.87 11.50
N PHE A 71 5.56 5.88 12.79
CA PHE A 71 5.22 7.02 13.67
C PHE A 71 5.84 8.33 13.18
N TYR A 72 7.07 8.29 12.68
CA TYR A 72 7.72 9.46 12.13
C TYR A 72 7.03 10.02 10.87
N ALA A 73 6.23 9.21 10.15
CA ALA A 73 5.52 9.65 8.96
C ALA A 73 4.53 10.79 9.25
N THR A 74 4.00 10.86 10.45
CA THR A 74 3.13 11.94 10.93
C THR A 74 3.83 12.89 11.90
N GLY A 75 5.16 12.78 12.06
CA GLY A 75 5.94 13.54 13.04
C GLY A 75 5.70 13.12 14.50
N ALA A 76 5.07 11.96 14.71
CA ALA A 76 4.78 11.46 16.05
C ALA A 76 5.94 10.59 16.60
N ILE A 77 6.00 10.52 17.91
CA ILE A 77 6.91 9.63 18.66
C ILE A 77 6.08 8.47 19.20
N PRO A 78 6.57 7.21 19.13
CA PRO A 78 5.87 6.08 19.71
C PRO A 78 5.56 6.29 21.19
N GLY A 79 4.29 6.16 21.55
CA GLY A 79 3.81 6.23 22.93
C GLY A 79 3.94 4.90 23.66
N GLY A 80 3.39 4.84 24.88
CA GLY A 80 3.37 3.66 25.71
C GLY A 80 4.67 3.40 26.46
N PHE A 81 4.70 2.31 27.22
CA PHE A 81 5.81 1.97 28.12
C PHE A 81 7.13 1.73 27.37
N PHE A 82 7.07 1.01 26.25
CA PHE A 82 8.27 0.63 25.49
C PHE A 82 8.81 1.73 24.57
N LYS A 83 8.04 2.79 24.30
CA LYS A 83 8.41 3.91 23.40
C LYS A 83 9.02 3.44 22.05
N ARG A 84 8.50 2.37 21.49
CA ARG A 84 8.93 1.81 20.20
C ARG A 84 7.73 1.28 19.42
N GLU A 85 7.89 1.16 18.10
CA GLU A 85 6.95 0.45 17.25
C GLU A 85 7.01 -1.04 17.62
N ALA A 86 5.86 -1.62 17.94
CA ALA A 86 5.74 -3.00 18.38
C ALA A 86 5.07 -3.85 17.31
N ARG A 87 4.01 -4.57 17.69
CA ARG A 87 3.23 -5.39 16.77
C ARG A 87 2.37 -4.51 15.86
N PRO A 88 2.05 -4.98 14.62
CA PRO A 88 1.11 -4.28 13.75
C PRO A 88 -0.21 -4.02 14.47
N THR A 89 -0.76 -2.84 14.25
CA THR A 89 -2.08 -2.46 14.73
C THR A 89 -3.16 -3.24 13.97
N GLU A 90 -4.38 -3.26 14.50
CA GLU A 90 -5.53 -3.85 13.81
C GLU A 90 -5.74 -3.21 12.43
N ARG A 91 -5.62 -1.90 12.34
CA ARG A 91 -5.72 -1.15 11.08
C ARG A 91 -4.67 -1.59 10.07
N GLU A 92 -3.41 -1.71 10.48
CA GLU A 92 -2.32 -2.17 9.61
C GLU A 92 -2.57 -3.58 9.12
N THR A 93 -3.05 -4.47 9.99
CA THR A 93 -3.41 -5.84 9.64
C THR A 93 -4.56 -5.89 8.64
N LEU A 94 -5.60 -5.08 8.83
CA LEU A 94 -6.74 -5.02 7.91
C LEU A 94 -6.34 -4.43 6.55
N THR A 95 -5.48 -3.41 6.54
CA THR A 95 -4.95 -2.84 5.29
C THR A 95 -4.06 -3.83 4.55
N SER A 96 -3.22 -4.61 5.24
CA SER A 96 -2.46 -5.70 4.62
C SER A 96 -3.37 -6.69 3.91
N ARG A 97 -4.48 -7.07 4.55
CA ARG A 97 -5.48 -7.97 3.96
C ARG A 97 -6.25 -7.33 2.80
N LEU A 98 -6.50 -6.03 2.89
CA LEU A 98 -7.14 -5.27 1.81
C LEU A 98 -6.27 -5.28 0.55
N ILE A 99 -4.95 -5.22 0.69
CA ILE A 99 -3.99 -5.31 -0.41
C ILE A 99 -3.87 -6.75 -0.93
N ASP A 100 -3.78 -7.74 -0.04
CA ASP A 100 -3.58 -9.15 -0.40
C ASP A 100 -4.74 -9.70 -1.25
N ARG A 101 -5.99 -9.42 -0.86
CA ARG A 101 -7.18 -10.02 -1.49
C ARG A 101 -7.32 -9.78 -2.99
N PRO A 102 -7.16 -8.57 -3.53
CA PRO A 102 -7.26 -8.32 -4.96
C PRO A 102 -5.99 -8.72 -5.72
N VAL A 103 -4.83 -8.79 -5.07
CA VAL A 103 -3.54 -9.13 -5.68
C VAL A 103 -3.42 -10.64 -5.90
N ARG A 104 -3.83 -11.44 -4.92
CA ARG A 104 -3.65 -12.89 -4.92
C ARG A 104 -4.25 -13.60 -6.14
N PRO A 105 -5.50 -13.32 -6.59
CA PRO A 105 -6.10 -13.97 -7.74
C PRO A 105 -5.48 -13.55 -9.09
N LEU A 106 -4.63 -12.54 -9.12
CA LEU A 106 -3.93 -12.09 -10.34
C LEU A 106 -2.62 -12.87 -10.59
N PHE A 107 -2.27 -13.81 -9.74
CA PHE A 107 -1.20 -14.77 -10.02
C PHE A 107 -1.77 -16.03 -10.68
N PRO A 108 -1.04 -16.61 -11.66
CA PRO A 108 -1.51 -17.80 -12.35
C PRO A 108 -1.60 -19.01 -11.42
N ASP A 109 -2.56 -19.89 -11.73
CA ASP A 109 -2.70 -21.16 -11.03
C ASP A 109 -1.40 -21.96 -11.11
N GLY A 110 -1.01 -22.57 -10.00
CA GLY A 110 0.21 -23.36 -9.92
C GLY A 110 1.49 -22.56 -9.63
N PHE A 111 1.45 -21.24 -9.56
CA PHE A 111 2.58 -20.43 -9.12
C PHE A 111 2.78 -20.61 -7.61
N LYS A 112 3.94 -21.16 -7.21
CA LYS A 112 4.24 -21.54 -5.81
C LYS A 112 5.48 -20.84 -5.25
N ASN A 113 6.06 -19.90 -5.98
CA ASN A 113 7.21 -19.16 -5.50
C ASN A 113 6.78 -18.19 -4.39
N GLU A 114 7.58 -18.08 -3.36
CA GLU A 114 7.32 -17.15 -2.26
C GLU A 114 7.45 -15.71 -2.72
N VAL A 115 6.41 -14.91 -2.49
CA VAL A 115 6.37 -13.48 -2.76
C VAL A 115 6.06 -12.73 -1.48
N GLN A 116 6.89 -11.76 -1.16
CA GLN A 116 6.70 -10.89 -0.01
C GLN A 116 6.56 -9.45 -0.50
N VAL A 117 5.52 -8.78 -0.05
CA VAL A 117 5.25 -7.37 -0.36
C VAL A 117 5.32 -6.57 0.93
N PHE A 118 6.09 -5.49 0.93
CA PHE A 118 6.19 -4.57 2.05
C PHE A 118 5.76 -3.19 1.60
N CYS A 119 4.73 -2.65 2.25
CA CYS A 119 4.27 -1.29 2.08
C CYS A 119 4.59 -0.49 3.34
N THR A 120 5.47 0.49 3.22
CA THR A 120 5.88 1.33 4.34
C THR A 120 5.49 2.77 4.07
N VAL A 121 4.67 3.34 4.95
CA VAL A 121 4.30 4.75 4.90
C VAL A 121 5.45 5.57 5.49
N LEU A 122 6.07 6.41 4.65
CA LEU A 122 7.24 7.21 5.00
C LEU A 122 6.86 8.65 5.39
N SER A 123 5.80 9.18 4.77
CA SER A 123 5.24 10.49 5.08
C SER A 123 3.73 10.44 4.91
N SER A 124 3.00 11.08 5.80
CA SER A 124 1.54 11.17 5.72
C SER A 124 1.06 12.46 6.37
N GLY A 125 0.27 13.24 5.64
CA GLY A 125 -0.51 14.34 6.22
C GLY A 125 -1.67 13.80 7.06
N LYS A 126 -2.24 14.66 7.92
CA LYS A 126 -3.37 14.28 8.80
C LYS A 126 -4.62 13.87 8.03
N ASP A 127 -4.77 14.34 6.80
CA ASP A 127 -5.99 14.21 6.01
C ASP A 127 -5.91 13.07 4.97
N TYR A 128 -4.78 12.34 4.89
CA TYR A 128 -4.57 11.30 3.89
C TYR A 128 -4.72 9.91 4.47
N ASN A 129 -5.37 9.04 3.70
CA ASN A 129 -5.37 7.61 3.98
C ASN A 129 -4.40 6.91 3.04
N PRO A 130 -3.32 6.33 3.56
CA PRO A 130 -2.26 5.75 2.74
C PRO A 130 -2.60 4.39 2.11
N ASP A 131 -3.77 3.81 2.41
CA ASP A 131 -4.21 2.51 1.89
C ASP A 131 -4.24 2.45 0.36
N ILE A 132 -4.86 3.46 -0.29
CA ILE A 132 -4.98 3.53 -1.76
C ILE A 132 -3.61 3.70 -2.42
N ALA A 133 -2.77 4.59 -1.89
CA ALA A 133 -1.40 4.76 -2.39
C ALA A 133 -0.60 3.47 -2.26
N SER A 134 -0.79 2.71 -1.17
CA SER A 134 -0.14 1.41 -0.95
C SER A 134 -0.62 0.35 -1.94
N MET A 135 -1.91 0.33 -2.28
CA MET A 135 -2.46 -0.59 -3.30
C MET A 135 -1.89 -0.28 -4.69
N ILE A 136 -1.88 1.01 -5.08
CA ILE A 136 -1.29 1.45 -6.35
C ILE A 136 0.20 1.11 -6.40
N GLY A 137 0.93 1.40 -5.31
CA GLY A 137 2.35 1.10 -5.19
C GLY A 137 2.66 -0.39 -5.26
N THR A 138 1.86 -1.21 -4.59
CA THR A 138 2.00 -2.69 -4.66
C THR A 138 1.81 -3.19 -6.08
N SER A 139 0.76 -2.73 -6.76
CA SER A 139 0.50 -3.10 -8.15
C SER A 139 1.66 -2.74 -9.06
N ALA A 140 2.15 -1.50 -8.97
CA ALA A 140 3.29 -1.03 -9.75
C ALA A 140 4.59 -1.80 -9.42
N ALA A 141 4.84 -2.08 -8.12
CA ALA A 141 6.03 -2.82 -7.69
C ALA A 141 6.02 -4.28 -8.17
N LEU A 142 4.86 -4.93 -8.21
CA LEU A 142 4.70 -6.28 -8.77
C LEU A 142 4.96 -6.30 -10.28
N CYS A 143 4.45 -5.31 -11.02
CA CYS A 143 4.74 -5.18 -12.45
C CYS A 143 6.23 -4.97 -12.73
N VAL A 144 6.90 -4.11 -11.92
CA VAL A 144 8.35 -3.86 -12.05
C VAL A 144 9.18 -5.08 -11.63
N ALA A 145 8.70 -5.88 -10.68
CA ALA A 145 9.39 -7.07 -10.20
C ALA A 145 9.51 -8.19 -11.26
N GLY A 146 8.74 -8.13 -12.35
CA GLY A 146 8.77 -9.15 -13.41
C GLY A 146 8.27 -10.52 -12.97
N VAL A 147 7.48 -10.59 -11.88
CA VAL A 147 6.78 -11.82 -11.48
C VAL A 147 5.58 -12.07 -12.40
N PRO A 148 5.10 -13.32 -12.55
CA PRO A 148 3.93 -13.62 -13.36
C PRO A 148 2.65 -13.09 -12.70
N PHE A 149 2.43 -11.80 -12.83
CA PHE A 149 1.33 -11.05 -12.25
C PHE A 149 0.46 -10.49 -13.38
N ASP A 150 -0.79 -10.91 -13.44
CA ASP A 150 -1.77 -10.50 -14.46
C ASP A 150 -2.44 -9.16 -14.04
N GLY A 151 -1.60 -8.15 -13.91
CA GLY A 151 -1.96 -6.77 -13.56
C GLY A 151 -1.57 -5.79 -14.67
N PRO A 152 -1.68 -4.49 -14.43
CA PRO A 152 -1.78 -3.79 -13.14
C PRO A 152 -3.19 -3.76 -12.53
N MET A 153 -3.23 -3.57 -11.22
CA MET A 153 -4.45 -3.36 -10.45
C MET A 153 -4.62 -1.87 -10.12
N GLY A 154 -5.79 -1.33 -10.37
CA GLY A 154 -6.17 0.01 -9.92
C GLY A 154 -6.84 -0.01 -8.55
N ALA A 155 -6.74 1.09 -7.83
CA ALA A 155 -7.40 1.27 -6.54
C ALA A 155 -7.98 2.68 -6.42
N ALA A 156 -9.21 2.78 -5.93
CA ALA A 156 -9.87 4.05 -5.69
C ALA A 156 -10.84 3.96 -4.50
N ARG A 157 -10.91 5.04 -3.76
CA ARG A 157 -11.98 5.25 -2.79
C ARG A 157 -13.00 6.20 -3.42
N VAL A 158 -14.21 5.73 -3.59
CA VAL A 158 -15.27 6.50 -4.23
C VAL A 158 -16.31 6.88 -3.17
N GLY A 159 -16.61 8.16 -3.11
CA GLY A 159 -17.74 8.71 -2.36
C GLY A 159 -18.90 9.05 -3.30
N PHE A 160 -20.10 9.14 -2.74
CA PHE A 160 -21.29 9.61 -3.45
C PHE A 160 -21.85 10.83 -2.72
N VAL A 161 -21.77 12.00 -3.34
CA VAL A 161 -22.17 13.29 -2.75
C VAL A 161 -23.06 14.03 -3.75
N ASP A 162 -24.23 14.45 -3.32
CA ASP A 162 -25.19 15.24 -4.10
C ASP A 162 -25.46 14.66 -5.51
N GLY A 163 -25.63 13.33 -5.58
CA GLY A 163 -25.93 12.64 -6.84
C GLY A 163 -24.72 12.34 -7.74
N ASN A 164 -23.51 12.74 -7.34
CA ASN A 164 -22.27 12.54 -8.11
C ASN A 164 -21.28 11.63 -7.41
N TYR A 165 -20.56 10.82 -8.20
CA TYR A 165 -19.42 10.04 -7.70
C TYR A 165 -18.17 10.93 -7.64
N VAL A 166 -17.50 10.92 -6.49
CA VAL A 166 -16.27 11.68 -6.26
C VAL A 166 -15.17 10.76 -5.80
N LEU A 167 -13.94 10.98 -6.28
CA LEU A 167 -12.77 10.29 -5.78
C LEU A 167 -12.37 10.91 -4.43
N CYS A 168 -12.41 10.10 -3.37
CA CYS A 168 -12.07 10.52 -2.02
C CYS A 168 -10.66 10.04 -1.66
N LEU A 169 -9.71 10.97 -1.59
CA LEU A 169 -8.40 10.71 -0.95
C LEU A 169 -8.44 11.07 0.54
N LEU A 170 -9.41 11.87 0.94
CA LEU A 170 -9.59 12.36 2.30
C LEU A 170 -10.53 11.45 3.10
N TYR A 171 -10.24 11.27 4.37
CA TYR A 171 -11.10 10.55 5.33
C TYR A 171 -12.23 11.46 5.82
N THR A 172 -13.08 11.96 4.92
CA THR A 172 -14.08 12.97 5.27
C THR A 172 -15.53 12.52 5.12
N SER A 173 -15.80 11.29 4.74
CA SER A 173 -17.19 10.81 4.74
C SER A 173 -17.42 9.88 5.94
N PRO A 174 -18.04 10.36 7.04
CA PRO A 174 -18.44 9.47 8.11
C PRO A 174 -19.41 8.43 7.55
N SER A 175 -19.09 7.15 7.76
CA SER A 175 -19.97 6.04 7.45
C SER A 175 -21.35 6.30 8.09
N PRO A 176 -22.46 5.84 7.49
CA PRO A 176 -23.78 5.90 8.14
C PRO A 176 -23.78 5.31 9.55
N ARG A 177 -22.91 4.34 9.85
CA ARG A 177 -22.69 3.78 11.19
C ARG A 177 -22.04 4.77 12.15
N ASP A 178 -21.13 5.61 11.70
CA ASP A 178 -20.45 6.59 12.56
C ASP A 178 -21.39 7.75 12.94
N ARG A 179 -22.34 8.10 12.05
CA ARG A 179 -23.42 9.05 12.37
C ARG A 179 -24.37 8.52 13.44
N GLN A 180 -24.61 7.21 13.52
CA GLN A 180 -25.46 6.63 14.57
C GLN A 180 -24.79 6.66 15.94
N LYS A 181 -23.47 6.46 16.01
CA LYS A 181 -22.72 6.53 17.28
C LYS A 181 -22.67 7.94 17.86
N SER A 182 -22.60 8.97 17.03
CA SER A 182 -22.59 10.37 17.48
C SER A 182 -23.94 10.87 18.00
N ARG A 183 -25.03 10.12 17.83
CA ARG A 183 -26.39 10.44 18.30
C ARG A 183 -26.78 9.73 19.59
N MET A 184 -25.91 8.94 20.20
CA MET A 184 -26.19 8.43 21.55
C MET A 184 -26.04 9.56 22.55
N PRO A 185 -27.11 9.94 23.29
CA PRO A 185 -26.98 10.90 24.35
C PRO A 185 -26.03 10.30 25.39
N SER A 186 -25.07 11.09 25.85
CA SER A 186 -24.32 10.77 27.04
C SER A 186 -25.34 10.62 28.17
N SER A 187 -25.60 9.41 28.61
CA SER A 187 -26.38 9.17 29.82
C SER A 187 -25.65 9.83 30.98
N ALA A 188 -26.35 10.74 31.62
CA ALA A 188 -25.96 11.39 32.86
C ALA A 188 -25.67 10.35 33.94
#